data_da3b48e6b3c705886d52e646f979cdfb
#
_entry.id   da3b48e6b3c705886d52e646f979cdfb
#
_cell.length_a   1.000
_cell.length_b   1.000
_cell.length_c   1.000
_cell.angle_alpha   90.00
_cell.angle_beta   90.00
_cell.angle_gamma   90.00
#
_symmetry.space_group_name_H-M   'P 1'
#
loop_
_entity.id
_entity.type
_entity.pdbx_description
1 polymer ?
#
loop_
_entity_poly.entity_id
_entity_poly.type
_entity_poly.pdbx_seq_one_letter_code
_entity_poly.pdbx_strand_id
1 'polypeptide(L)'
;MKIIHEESVYLIPEDNNIVVLAGVKQKDIIDCFTNQFVKKKRNYCKVLDSENQPIKPTELNFIYYPYGNDINSNFEFGTKSIFNIETTNLIQENENDFKSFELIREGFRNLTTDHGMYKLREILTRNIQCNINLEISDFDISKFLSMLDINADGISVDKQYIMVYNLLLFVSRNQFNVVYIDFPITQTVLKWLKSFDQDNILFLLNNDNMVCDSFEELTKFAMLIVSN
;
A
#
# COMPACT_ATOMS: atom_id res chain seq x y z
N MET A 1 17.71 6.31 -13.80
CA MET A 1 16.66 5.49 -14.46
C MET A 1 16.17 6.17 -15.72
N LYS A 2 15.85 5.42 -16.78
CA LYS A 2 15.37 5.96 -18.06
C LYS A 2 14.07 5.26 -18.47
N ILE A 3 13.04 6.03 -18.82
CA ILE A 3 11.75 5.51 -19.28
C ILE A 3 11.61 5.86 -20.76
N ILE A 4 11.29 4.88 -21.60
CA ILE A 4 11.03 5.05 -23.03
C ILE A 4 9.59 4.60 -23.30
N HIS A 5 8.76 5.55 -23.74
CA HIS A 5 7.38 5.30 -24.12
C HIS A 5 7.11 5.97 -25.48
N GLU A 6 6.77 5.15 -26.47
CA GLU A 6 6.62 5.58 -27.87
C GLU A 6 7.90 6.30 -28.36
N GLU A 7 7.78 7.56 -28.78
CA GLU A 7 8.91 8.40 -29.23
C GLU A 7 9.50 9.25 -28.10
N SER A 8 8.95 9.16 -26.89
CA SER A 8 9.35 9.98 -25.74
C SER A 8 10.36 9.24 -24.86
N VAL A 9 11.36 9.98 -24.38
CA VAL A 9 12.38 9.51 -23.46
C VAL A 9 12.39 10.40 -22.22
N TYR A 10 12.19 9.80 -21.05
CA TYR A 10 12.22 10.47 -19.75
C TYR A 10 13.44 9.99 -18.97
N LEU A 11 14.27 10.93 -18.52
CA LEU A 11 15.42 10.63 -17.68
C LEU A 11 15.06 10.98 -16.23
N ILE A 12 15.11 9.99 -15.35
CA ILE A 12 14.94 10.17 -13.91
C ILE A 12 16.34 10.07 -13.30
N PRO A 13 16.83 11.13 -12.65
CA PRO A 13 18.16 11.13 -12.05
C PRO A 13 18.27 10.10 -10.93
N GLU A 14 19.46 9.56 -10.72
CA GLU A 14 19.74 8.56 -9.70
C GLU A 14 20.25 9.20 -8.39
N ASP A 15 20.74 10.43 -8.49
CA ASP A 15 21.31 11.16 -7.33
C ASP A 15 20.24 11.71 -6.38
N ASN A 16 18.95 11.64 -6.77
CA ASN A 16 17.84 12.13 -5.98
C ASN A 16 16.76 11.07 -5.87
N ASN A 17 16.39 10.73 -4.66
CA ASN A 17 15.27 9.83 -4.38
C ASN A 17 13.90 10.53 -4.42
N ILE A 18 13.84 11.84 -4.68
CA ILE A 18 12.60 12.61 -4.79
C ILE A 18 12.61 13.41 -6.10
N VAL A 19 11.62 13.16 -6.91
CA VAL A 19 11.43 13.78 -8.23
C VAL A 19 10.03 14.38 -8.32
N VAL A 20 9.95 15.66 -8.67
CA VAL A 20 8.68 16.36 -8.91
C VAL A 20 8.37 16.32 -10.40
N LEU A 21 7.24 15.73 -10.74
CA LEU A 21 6.72 15.66 -12.10
C LEU A 21 5.82 16.85 -12.38
N ALA A 22 6.10 17.60 -13.45
CA ALA A 22 5.29 18.72 -13.90
C ALA A 22 4.93 18.60 -15.39
N GLY A 23 3.74 19.08 -15.76
CA GLY A 23 3.29 19.18 -17.14
C GLY A 23 2.58 17.93 -17.70
N VAL A 24 2.28 17.98 -18.99
CA VAL A 24 1.39 17.01 -19.68
C VAL A 24 1.92 15.58 -19.64
N LYS A 25 3.23 15.40 -19.57
CA LYS A 25 3.90 14.08 -19.64
C LYS A 25 3.90 13.30 -18.32
N GLN A 26 3.48 13.92 -17.23
CA GLN A 26 3.33 13.23 -15.94
C GLN A 26 2.44 11.99 -16.06
N LYS A 27 1.30 12.14 -16.77
CA LYS A 27 0.37 11.03 -17.00
C LYS A 27 1.03 9.87 -17.73
N ASP A 28 1.86 10.14 -18.73
CA ASP A 28 2.55 9.11 -19.51
C ASP A 28 3.50 8.29 -18.63
N ILE A 29 4.23 8.95 -17.72
CA ILE A 29 5.14 8.28 -16.77
C ILE A 29 4.33 7.36 -15.84
N ILE A 30 3.23 7.86 -15.25
CA ILE A 30 2.39 7.07 -14.35
C ILE A 30 1.73 5.91 -15.08
N ASP A 31 1.24 6.14 -16.31
CA ASP A 31 0.67 5.09 -17.16
C ASP A 31 1.71 4.03 -17.53
N CYS A 32 2.95 4.42 -17.76
CA CYS A 32 4.06 3.48 -17.97
C CYS A 32 4.24 2.55 -16.77
N PHE A 33 4.43 3.11 -15.58
CA PHE A 33 4.62 2.31 -14.37
C PHE A 33 3.40 1.45 -14.07
N THR A 34 2.20 2.01 -14.15
CA THR A 34 0.95 1.27 -13.89
C THR A 34 0.76 0.10 -14.85
N ASN A 35 0.92 0.34 -16.15
CA ASN A 35 0.68 -0.71 -17.14
C ASN A 35 1.80 -1.76 -17.14
N GLN A 36 3.07 -1.36 -16.98
CA GLN A 36 4.21 -2.26 -17.02
C GLN A 36 4.34 -3.10 -15.74
N PHE A 37 4.24 -2.47 -14.56
CA PHE A 37 4.58 -3.12 -13.28
C PHE A 37 3.35 -3.59 -12.51
N VAL A 38 2.23 -2.85 -12.51
CA VAL A 38 1.00 -3.27 -11.82
C VAL A 38 0.17 -4.19 -12.69
N LYS A 39 -0.17 -3.75 -13.92
CA LYS A 39 -0.99 -4.55 -14.85
C LYS A 39 -0.22 -5.59 -15.64
N LYS A 40 1.11 -5.62 -15.51
CA LYS A 40 2.03 -6.57 -16.16
C LYS A 40 1.82 -6.68 -17.68
N LYS A 41 1.48 -5.58 -18.34
CA LYS A 41 1.34 -5.52 -19.80
C LYS A 41 2.72 -5.57 -20.43
N ARG A 42 2.96 -6.60 -21.26
CA ARG A 42 4.25 -6.77 -21.95
C ARG A 42 4.48 -5.63 -22.96
N ASN A 43 5.69 -5.09 -22.94
CA ASN A 43 6.17 -4.10 -23.91
C ASN A 43 5.35 -2.80 -23.99
N TYR A 44 4.66 -2.41 -22.92
CA TYR A 44 3.95 -1.14 -22.89
C TYR A 44 4.93 0.06 -22.90
N CYS A 45 5.98 -0.03 -22.10
CA CYS A 45 7.11 0.89 -22.12
C CYS A 45 8.40 0.14 -21.79
N LYS A 46 9.54 0.80 -21.90
CA LYS A 46 10.82 0.28 -21.44
C LYS A 46 11.31 1.13 -20.29
N VAL A 47 11.52 0.51 -19.15
CA VAL A 47 12.17 1.14 -17.99
C VAL A 47 13.56 0.53 -17.89
N LEU A 48 14.57 1.39 -17.99
CA LEU A 48 15.98 1.02 -18.00
C LEU A 48 16.67 1.57 -16.77
N ASP A 49 17.64 0.84 -16.24
CA ASP A 49 18.55 1.30 -15.20
C ASP A 49 19.63 2.27 -15.72
N SER A 50 20.62 2.61 -14.88
CA SER A 50 21.78 3.46 -15.23
C SER A 50 22.65 2.87 -16.32
N GLU A 51 22.72 1.56 -16.42
CA GLU A 51 23.51 0.84 -17.41
C GLU A 51 22.72 0.59 -18.72
N ASN A 52 21.53 1.19 -18.86
CA ASN A 52 20.58 0.97 -19.96
C ASN A 52 20.08 -0.48 -20.08
N GLN A 53 20.10 -1.26 -18.99
CA GLN A 53 19.50 -2.59 -18.94
C GLN A 53 18.01 -2.51 -18.60
N PRO A 54 17.16 -3.34 -19.21
CA PRO A 54 15.74 -3.35 -18.90
C PRO A 54 15.48 -3.84 -17.46
N ILE A 55 14.78 -3.03 -16.66
CA ILE A 55 14.32 -3.43 -15.32
C ILE A 55 13.14 -4.38 -15.48
N LYS A 56 13.23 -5.56 -14.87
CA LYS A 56 12.15 -6.55 -14.93
C LYS A 56 11.02 -6.20 -13.96
N PRO A 57 9.77 -6.60 -14.26
CA PRO A 57 8.62 -6.39 -13.35
C PRO A 57 8.77 -7.01 -11.96
N THR A 58 9.70 -7.94 -11.76
CA THR A 58 10.00 -8.57 -10.46
C THR A 58 11.05 -7.81 -9.65
N GLU A 59 11.76 -6.89 -10.25
CA GLU A 59 12.87 -6.13 -9.64
C GLU A 59 12.42 -4.77 -9.12
N LEU A 60 11.28 -4.28 -9.63
CA LEU A 60 10.71 -2.98 -9.27
C LEU A 60 9.27 -3.14 -8.83
N ASN A 61 8.92 -2.49 -7.74
CA ASN A 61 7.56 -2.37 -7.26
C ASN A 61 7.06 -0.93 -7.47
N PHE A 62 5.86 -0.78 -8.02
CA PHE A 62 5.22 0.52 -8.21
C PHE A 62 4.08 0.69 -7.22
N ILE A 63 4.25 1.64 -6.31
CA ILE A 63 3.29 1.95 -5.25
C ILE A 63 2.52 3.21 -5.65
N TYR A 64 1.22 3.05 -5.82
CA TYR A 64 0.31 4.15 -6.09
C TYR A 64 -1.04 3.91 -5.41
N TYR A 65 -1.42 4.83 -4.54
CA TYR A 65 -2.73 4.86 -3.92
C TYR A 65 -3.43 6.18 -4.31
N PRO A 66 -4.45 6.17 -5.20
CA PRO A 66 -5.06 7.37 -5.73
C PRO A 66 -5.67 8.26 -4.65
N TYR A 67 -5.40 9.57 -4.73
CA TYR A 67 -6.04 10.55 -3.88
C TYR A 67 -7.56 10.63 -4.18
N GLY A 68 -8.36 10.75 -3.13
CA GLY A 68 -9.83 10.75 -3.25
C GLY A 68 -10.48 9.37 -3.17
N ASN A 69 -9.72 8.28 -3.16
CA ASN A 69 -10.25 6.99 -2.71
C ASN A 69 -10.68 7.10 -1.25
N ASP A 70 -11.73 6.34 -0.89
CA ASP A 70 -12.16 6.27 0.50
C ASP A 70 -11.07 5.63 1.36
N ILE A 71 -10.21 6.48 1.93
CA ILE A 71 -9.12 6.02 2.77
C ILE A 71 -9.63 5.37 4.06
N ASN A 72 -10.80 5.78 4.55
CA ASN A 72 -11.37 5.26 5.80
C ASN A 72 -11.68 3.77 5.67
N SER A 73 -12.12 3.31 4.50
CA SER A 73 -12.41 1.89 4.26
C SER A 73 -11.19 0.98 4.46
N ASN A 74 -9.97 1.50 4.41
CA ASN A 74 -8.77 0.72 4.70
C ASN A 74 -8.57 0.52 6.21
N PHE A 75 -9.00 1.49 7.04
CA PHE A 75 -8.89 1.42 8.49
C PHE A 75 -9.98 0.56 9.13
N GLU A 76 -11.05 0.25 8.40
CA GLU A 76 -12.12 -0.66 8.84
C GLU A 76 -11.71 -2.15 8.79
N PHE A 77 -10.49 -2.47 8.39
CA PHE A 77 -10.01 -3.84 8.22
C PHE A 77 -10.94 -4.79 7.45
N GLY A 78 -11.83 -4.25 6.63
CA GLY A 78 -12.64 -5.07 5.73
C GLY A 78 -11.76 -6.03 4.91
N THR A 79 -12.26 -7.20 4.56
CA THR A 79 -11.48 -8.25 3.86
C THR A 79 -10.81 -7.81 2.55
N LYS A 80 -11.23 -6.67 2.00
CA LYS A 80 -10.65 -6.05 0.79
C LYS A 80 -9.76 -4.84 1.10
N SER A 81 -9.62 -4.46 2.38
CA SER A 81 -8.77 -3.33 2.74
C SER A 81 -7.29 -3.68 2.59
N ILE A 82 -6.48 -2.69 2.25
CA ILE A 82 -5.02 -2.86 2.15
C ILE A 82 -4.45 -3.33 3.49
N PHE A 83 -4.90 -2.74 4.60
CA PHE A 83 -4.43 -3.15 5.93
C PHE A 83 -4.71 -4.61 6.23
N ASN A 84 -5.92 -5.12 5.91
CA ASN A 84 -6.24 -6.53 6.13
C ASN A 84 -5.38 -7.43 5.25
N ILE A 85 -5.33 -7.16 3.94
CA ILE A 85 -4.58 -7.99 2.97
C ILE A 85 -3.11 -8.04 3.34
N GLU A 86 -2.47 -6.90 3.54
CA GLU A 86 -1.03 -6.85 3.75
C GLU A 86 -0.63 -7.33 5.15
N THR A 87 -1.47 -7.07 6.17
CA THR A 87 -1.24 -7.62 7.51
C THR A 87 -1.39 -9.15 7.51
N THR A 88 -2.37 -9.68 6.78
CA THR A 88 -2.53 -11.13 6.61
C THR A 88 -1.29 -11.75 5.96
N ASN A 89 -0.77 -11.13 4.89
CA ASN A 89 0.44 -11.57 4.20
C ASN A 89 1.65 -11.56 5.15
N LEU A 90 1.85 -10.45 5.88
CA LEU A 90 2.95 -10.32 6.84
C LEU A 90 2.93 -11.37 7.96
N ILE A 91 1.74 -11.66 8.50
CA ILE A 91 1.56 -12.69 9.53
C ILE A 91 1.87 -14.07 8.97
N GLN A 92 1.46 -14.36 7.74
CA GLN A 92 1.73 -15.64 7.09
C GLN A 92 3.21 -15.83 6.75
N GLU A 93 3.91 -14.75 6.40
CA GLU A 93 5.34 -14.78 6.07
C GLU A 93 6.26 -14.81 7.30
N ASN A 94 5.76 -14.33 8.45
CA ASN A 94 6.55 -14.24 9.68
C ASN A 94 6.16 -15.38 10.64
N GLU A 95 7.08 -16.35 10.81
CA GLU A 95 6.83 -17.53 11.65
C GLU A 95 6.48 -17.19 13.12
N ASN A 96 7.05 -16.11 13.67
CA ASN A 96 6.76 -15.69 15.04
C ASN A 96 5.37 -15.06 15.17
N ASP A 97 4.99 -14.24 14.19
CA ASP A 97 3.65 -13.62 14.15
C ASP A 97 2.60 -14.69 13.89
N PHE A 98 2.89 -15.65 13.02
CA PHE A 98 2.02 -16.80 12.78
C PHE A 98 1.79 -17.62 14.05
N LYS A 99 2.83 -17.92 14.85
CA LYS A 99 2.69 -18.62 16.14
C LYS A 99 1.82 -17.85 17.13
N SER A 100 1.98 -16.54 17.18
CA SER A 100 1.13 -15.68 18.02
C SER A 100 -0.34 -15.75 17.61
N PHE A 101 -0.61 -15.79 16.29
CA PHE A 101 -1.93 -15.97 15.75
C PHE A 101 -2.53 -17.36 16.04
N GLU A 102 -1.72 -18.40 16.00
CA GLU A 102 -2.14 -19.75 16.38
C GLU A 102 -2.61 -19.81 17.85
N LEU A 103 -1.92 -19.11 18.74
CA LEU A 103 -2.33 -19.01 20.15
C LEU A 103 -3.67 -18.27 20.30
N ILE A 104 -3.87 -17.18 19.55
CA ILE A 104 -5.15 -16.45 19.51
C ILE A 104 -6.27 -17.35 18.96
N ARG A 105 -5.99 -18.09 17.87
CA ARG A 105 -6.90 -19.05 17.27
C ARG A 105 -7.32 -20.15 18.27
N GLU A 106 -6.36 -20.68 19.01
CA GLU A 106 -6.60 -21.72 20.02
C GLU A 106 -7.44 -21.17 21.18
N GLY A 107 -7.13 -19.97 21.66
CA GLY A 107 -7.90 -19.26 22.65
C GLY A 107 -9.35 -19.03 22.21
N PHE A 108 -9.55 -18.60 20.95
CA PHE A 108 -10.88 -18.40 20.38
C PHE A 108 -11.65 -19.72 20.24
N ARG A 109 -11.00 -20.80 19.79
CA ARG A 109 -11.59 -22.14 19.78
C ARG A 109 -12.08 -22.56 21.16
N ASN A 110 -11.25 -22.38 22.17
CA ASN A 110 -11.59 -22.75 23.54
C ASN A 110 -12.76 -21.94 24.10
N LEU A 111 -12.88 -20.65 23.77
CA LEU A 111 -14.00 -19.80 24.17
C LEU A 111 -15.31 -20.16 23.45
N THR A 112 -15.25 -20.68 22.23
CA THR A 112 -16.45 -20.96 21.42
C THR A 112 -16.97 -22.39 21.56
N THR A 113 -16.13 -23.36 21.99
CA THR A 113 -16.51 -24.78 21.97
C THR A 113 -17.45 -25.19 23.09
N ASP A 114 -17.34 -24.65 24.31
CA ASP A 114 -18.04 -25.24 25.43
C ASP A 114 -19.40 -24.60 25.84
N HIS A 115 -19.54 -23.29 25.68
CA HIS A 115 -20.78 -22.63 26.17
C HIS A 115 -21.51 -21.81 25.11
N GLY A 116 -20.76 -21.07 24.26
CA GLY A 116 -21.34 -20.19 23.25
C GLY A 116 -21.98 -20.96 22.11
N MET A 117 -21.31 -22.00 21.62
CA MET A 117 -21.80 -22.85 20.54
C MET A 117 -23.03 -23.68 20.97
N TYR A 118 -23.07 -24.17 22.21
CA TYR A 118 -24.23 -24.85 22.72
C TYR A 118 -25.46 -23.94 22.76
N LYS A 119 -25.32 -22.72 23.29
CA LYS A 119 -26.38 -21.73 23.32
C LYS A 119 -26.81 -21.29 21.92
N LEU A 120 -25.89 -21.04 21.01
CA LEU A 120 -26.20 -20.68 19.63
C LEU A 120 -26.97 -21.81 18.94
N ARG A 121 -26.52 -23.06 19.09
CA ARG A 121 -27.22 -24.24 18.58
C ARG A 121 -28.65 -24.34 19.15
N GLU A 122 -28.82 -24.13 20.46
CA GLU A 122 -30.13 -24.14 21.12
C GLU A 122 -31.06 -23.07 20.53
N ILE A 123 -30.58 -21.82 20.38
CA ILE A 123 -31.32 -20.72 19.77
C ILE A 123 -31.73 -21.04 18.34
N LEU A 124 -30.81 -21.51 17.52
CA LEU A 124 -31.05 -21.83 16.11
C LEU A 124 -32.01 -23.00 15.98
N THR A 125 -31.82 -24.09 16.74
CA THR A 125 -32.70 -25.28 16.73
C THR A 125 -34.13 -24.90 17.12
N ARG A 126 -34.28 -24.03 18.14
CA ARG A 126 -35.59 -23.55 18.58
C ARG A 126 -36.31 -22.71 17.53
N ASN A 127 -35.59 -21.83 16.85
CA ASN A 127 -36.19 -20.92 15.88
C ASN A 127 -36.40 -21.55 14.47
N ILE A 128 -35.56 -22.46 14.08
CA ILE A 128 -35.60 -23.10 12.75
C ILE A 128 -36.35 -24.43 12.81
N GLN A 129 -36.63 -24.95 14.01
CA GLN A 129 -37.36 -26.20 14.28
C GLN A 129 -36.71 -27.45 13.60
N CYS A 130 -35.39 -27.44 13.42
CA CYS A 130 -34.65 -28.57 12.95
C CYS A 130 -33.34 -28.77 13.72
N ASN A 131 -32.82 -29.99 13.72
CA ASN A 131 -31.52 -30.27 14.33
C ASN A 131 -30.41 -29.66 13.47
N ILE A 132 -29.68 -28.73 14.06
CA ILE A 132 -28.56 -28.06 13.41
C ILE A 132 -27.26 -28.58 14.03
N ASN A 133 -26.36 -29.04 13.19
CA ASN A 133 -24.98 -29.32 13.59
C ASN A 133 -24.13 -28.10 13.27
N LEU A 134 -23.55 -27.47 14.29
CA LEU A 134 -22.66 -26.33 14.14
C LEU A 134 -21.23 -26.83 14.29
N GLU A 135 -20.44 -26.56 13.27
CA GLU A 135 -19.01 -26.81 13.28
C GLU A 135 -18.27 -25.49 13.10
N ILE A 136 -17.15 -25.33 13.80
CA ILE A 136 -16.30 -24.18 13.59
C ILE A 136 -15.47 -24.46 12.33
N SER A 137 -15.64 -23.61 11.32
CA SER A 137 -14.75 -23.64 10.15
C SER A 137 -13.32 -23.31 10.56
N ASP A 138 -12.36 -23.64 9.70
CA ASP A 138 -10.97 -23.25 9.92
C ASP A 138 -10.85 -21.74 10.16
N PHE A 139 -9.97 -21.38 11.10
CA PHE A 139 -9.74 -20.00 11.47
C PHE A 139 -9.08 -19.26 10.29
N ASP A 140 -9.73 -18.22 9.83
CA ASP A 140 -9.27 -17.36 8.74
C ASP A 140 -8.77 -16.04 9.32
N ILE A 141 -7.48 -15.78 9.18
CA ILE A 141 -6.81 -14.58 9.69
C ILE A 141 -7.47 -13.31 9.12
N SER A 142 -7.78 -13.30 7.82
CA SER A 142 -8.39 -12.15 7.15
C SER A 142 -9.79 -11.85 7.71
N LYS A 143 -10.58 -12.88 8.00
CA LYS A 143 -11.89 -12.71 8.63
C LYS A 143 -11.77 -12.25 10.07
N PHE A 144 -10.78 -12.74 10.81
CA PHE A 144 -10.52 -12.26 12.17
C PHE A 144 -10.13 -10.78 12.16
N LEU A 145 -9.20 -10.38 11.29
CA LEU A 145 -8.80 -8.98 11.16
C LEU A 145 -9.99 -8.09 10.76
N SER A 146 -10.93 -8.59 9.94
CA SER A 146 -12.12 -7.82 9.56
C SER A 146 -13.12 -7.56 10.71
N MET A 147 -12.90 -8.16 11.88
CA MET A 147 -13.63 -7.84 13.12
C MET A 147 -12.97 -6.74 13.94
N LEU A 148 -11.79 -6.26 13.49
CA LEU A 148 -11.04 -5.19 14.15
C LEU A 148 -11.21 -3.90 13.35
N ASP A 149 -11.20 -2.77 14.06
CA ASP A 149 -11.19 -1.45 13.46
C ASP A 149 -9.98 -0.68 13.98
N ILE A 150 -9.28 0.03 13.08
CA ILE A 150 -8.29 1.01 13.49
C ILE A 150 -9.03 2.33 13.74
N ASN A 151 -9.03 2.80 14.98
CA ASN A 151 -9.56 4.11 15.26
C ASN A 151 -8.68 5.18 14.65
N ALA A 152 -9.15 5.77 13.54
CA ALA A 152 -8.49 6.86 12.82
C ALA A 152 -9.01 8.23 13.25
N ASP A 153 -9.88 8.33 14.29
CA ASP A 153 -10.43 9.59 14.77
C ASP A 153 -9.32 10.55 15.19
N GLY A 154 -9.38 11.77 14.66
CA GLY A 154 -8.37 12.81 14.94
C GLY A 154 -7.05 12.64 14.20
N ILE A 155 -6.88 11.62 13.35
CA ILE A 155 -5.74 11.49 12.46
C ILE A 155 -6.01 12.33 11.19
N SER A 156 -5.14 13.28 10.87
CA SER A 156 -5.28 14.07 9.65
C SER A 156 -5.16 13.20 8.40
N VAL A 157 -5.84 13.59 7.31
CA VAL A 157 -5.90 12.82 6.07
C VAL A 157 -4.51 12.53 5.49
N ASP A 158 -3.60 13.49 5.52
CA ASP A 158 -2.21 13.30 5.09
C ASP A 158 -1.48 12.21 5.90
N LYS A 159 -1.68 12.15 7.21
CA LYS A 159 -1.13 11.08 8.05
C LYS A 159 -1.74 9.72 7.75
N GLN A 160 -3.03 9.67 7.43
CA GLN A 160 -3.68 8.43 7.02
C GLN A 160 -3.06 7.87 5.72
N TYR A 161 -2.83 8.75 4.72
CA TYR A 161 -2.11 8.34 3.50
C TYR A 161 -0.68 7.86 3.81
N ILE A 162 0.05 8.59 4.66
CA ILE A 162 1.39 8.18 5.10
C ILE A 162 1.38 6.78 5.73
N MET A 163 0.38 6.46 6.55
CA MET A 163 0.26 5.12 7.17
C MET A 163 0.09 4.03 6.10
N VAL A 164 -0.77 4.24 5.11
CA VAL A 164 -0.95 3.29 3.99
C VAL A 164 0.36 3.10 3.22
N TYR A 165 1.04 4.20 2.87
CA TYR A 165 2.31 4.12 2.15
C TYR A 165 3.41 3.45 2.98
N ASN A 166 3.49 3.71 4.28
CA ASN A 166 4.44 3.04 5.17
C ASN A 166 4.24 1.52 5.19
N LEU A 167 2.98 1.06 5.23
CA LEU A 167 2.67 -0.36 5.18
C LEU A 167 3.11 -0.97 3.85
N LEU A 168 2.76 -0.34 2.72
CA LEU A 168 3.12 -0.82 1.38
C LEU A 168 4.65 -0.86 1.18
N LEU A 169 5.37 0.16 1.66
CA LEU A 169 6.83 0.19 1.64
C LEU A 169 7.45 -0.88 2.53
N PHE A 170 6.87 -1.13 3.70
CA PHE A 170 7.36 -2.18 4.59
C PHE A 170 7.22 -3.58 3.97
N VAL A 171 6.08 -3.86 3.35
CA VAL A 171 5.85 -5.15 2.65
C VAL A 171 6.83 -5.34 1.49
N SER A 172 7.14 -4.28 0.76
CA SER A 172 8.01 -4.31 -0.41
C SER A 172 9.47 -3.91 -0.14
N ARG A 173 9.92 -3.90 1.12
CA ARG A 173 11.25 -3.41 1.54
C ARG A 173 12.45 -4.08 0.86
N ASN A 174 12.27 -5.27 0.30
CA ASN A 174 13.32 -6.01 -0.41
C ASN A 174 13.38 -5.73 -1.92
N GLN A 175 12.56 -4.78 -2.42
CA GLN A 175 12.49 -4.41 -3.82
C GLN A 175 12.87 -2.95 -4.01
N PHE A 176 13.22 -2.57 -5.25
CA PHE A 176 13.28 -1.15 -5.58
C PHE A 176 11.86 -0.61 -5.72
N ASN A 177 11.53 0.40 -4.93
CA ASN A 177 10.19 0.97 -4.88
C ASN A 177 10.12 2.30 -5.61
N VAL A 178 9.21 2.41 -6.57
CA VAL A 178 8.80 3.69 -7.17
C VAL A 178 7.45 4.06 -6.59
N VAL A 179 7.42 5.15 -5.84
CA VAL A 179 6.26 5.59 -5.05
C VAL A 179 5.69 6.85 -5.66
N TYR A 180 4.47 6.78 -6.20
CA TYR A 180 3.79 7.97 -6.70
C TYR A 180 2.88 8.58 -5.65
N ILE A 181 3.09 9.85 -5.35
CA ILE A 181 2.32 10.63 -4.37
C ILE A 181 1.36 11.57 -5.10
N ASP A 182 0.08 11.30 -4.94
CA ASP A 182 -1.02 12.02 -5.61
C ASP A 182 -1.93 12.78 -4.61
N PHE A 183 -1.48 12.97 -3.40
CA PHE A 183 -2.21 13.73 -2.38
C PHE A 183 -1.45 15.00 -1.98
N PRO A 184 -2.10 15.99 -1.31
CA PRO A 184 -1.48 17.26 -1.00
C PRO A 184 -0.18 17.13 -0.22
N ILE A 185 0.88 17.77 -0.72
CA ILE A 185 2.21 17.78 -0.10
C ILE A 185 2.23 18.86 0.99
N THR A 186 1.86 18.46 2.20
CA THR A 186 1.91 19.28 3.41
C THR A 186 3.28 19.24 4.08
N GLN A 187 3.51 20.06 5.10
CA GLN A 187 4.71 20.01 5.92
C GLN A 187 4.93 18.65 6.61
N THR A 188 3.83 17.95 6.94
CA THR A 188 3.89 16.61 7.51
C THR A 188 4.42 15.62 6.48
N VAL A 189 3.91 15.69 5.25
CA VAL A 189 4.35 14.85 4.13
C VAL A 189 5.81 15.13 3.79
N LEU A 190 6.24 16.39 3.75
CA LEU A 190 7.64 16.75 3.52
C LEU A 190 8.58 16.16 4.57
N LYS A 191 8.22 16.24 5.85
CA LYS A 191 9.01 15.64 6.94
C LYS A 191 9.10 14.12 6.78
N TRP A 192 8.01 13.49 6.38
CA TRP A 192 7.98 12.07 6.11
C TRP A 192 8.88 11.70 4.92
N LEU A 193 8.80 12.41 3.80
CA LEU A 193 9.67 12.17 2.64
C LEU A 193 11.15 12.32 3.00
N LYS A 194 11.50 13.34 3.78
CA LYS A 194 12.88 13.58 4.26
C LYS A 194 13.40 12.51 5.24
N SER A 195 12.51 11.72 5.84
CA SER A 195 12.94 10.65 6.75
C SER A 195 13.48 9.40 6.03
N PHE A 196 13.31 9.32 4.70
CA PHE A 196 13.85 8.23 3.90
C PHE A 196 15.25 8.58 3.37
N ASP A 197 16.24 7.89 3.89
CA ASP A 197 17.63 7.91 3.43
C ASP A 197 17.96 6.50 2.90
N GLN A 198 17.24 6.08 1.84
CA GLN A 198 17.34 4.72 1.30
C GLN A 198 17.52 4.78 -0.22
N ASP A 199 18.54 4.10 -0.71
CA ASP A 199 18.86 4.02 -2.15
C ASP A 199 17.85 3.21 -2.97
N ASN A 200 16.93 2.49 -2.32
CA ASN A 200 15.96 1.63 -2.98
C ASN A 200 14.55 2.23 -3.09
N ILE A 201 14.38 3.53 -2.83
CA ILE A 201 13.09 4.21 -2.92
C ILE A 201 13.21 5.45 -3.79
N LEU A 202 12.34 5.57 -4.79
CA LEU A 202 12.17 6.75 -5.62
C LEU A 202 10.77 7.31 -5.44
N PHE A 203 10.64 8.52 -4.94
CA PHE A 203 9.37 9.22 -4.84
C PHE A 203 9.12 10.07 -6.09
N LEU A 204 7.97 9.88 -6.72
CA LEU A 204 7.45 10.70 -7.80
C LEU A 204 6.30 11.54 -7.24
N LEU A 205 6.43 12.85 -7.27
CA LEU A 205 5.46 13.79 -6.71
C LEU A 205 4.74 14.53 -7.81
N ASN A 206 3.43 14.74 -7.64
CA ASN A 206 2.65 15.57 -8.55
C ASN A 206 2.84 17.05 -8.21
N ASN A 207 3.31 17.86 -9.15
CA ASN A 207 3.47 19.29 -8.97
C ASN A 207 2.16 20.02 -8.63
N ASP A 208 1.04 19.54 -9.17
CA ASP A 208 -0.26 20.17 -8.94
C ASP A 208 -0.78 20.02 -7.50
N ASN A 209 -0.18 19.09 -6.73
CA ASN A 209 -0.52 18.82 -5.33
C ASN A 209 0.39 19.58 -4.34
N MET A 210 1.28 20.46 -4.83
CA MET A 210 2.16 21.23 -3.97
C MET A 210 1.41 22.36 -3.27
N VAL A 211 1.51 22.41 -1.95
CA VAL A 211 1.11 23.59 -1.16
C VAL A 211 2.22 24.64 -1.25
N CYS A 212 1.86 25.93 -1.46
CA CYS A 212 2.82 27.00 -1.76
C CYS A 212 4.05 27.06 -0.84
N ASP A 213 3.86 26.94 0.48
CA ASP A 213 4.97 26.96 1.45
C ASP A 213 5.86 25.70 1.37
N SER A 214 5.36 24.63 0.79
CA SER A 214 6.08 23.37 0.65
C SER A 214 7.00 23.36 -0.57
N PHE A 215 6.69 24.12 -1.61
CA PHE A 215 7.44 24.11 -2.86
C PHE A 215 8.87 24.63 -2.70
N GLU A 216 9.07 25.79 -2.05
CA GLU A 216 10.40 26.36 -1.82
C GLU A 216 11.29 25.44 -0.97
N GLU A 217 10.70 24.74 -0.03
CA GLU A 217 11.43 23.79 0.79
C GLU A 217 11.78 22.53 0.02
N LEU A 218 10.87 22.06 -0.82
CA LEU A 218 11.04 20.85 -1.62
C LEU A 218 12.14 21.02 -2.69
N THR A 219 12.22 22.18 -3.34
CA THR A 219 13.25 22.49 -4.36
C THR A 219 14.68 22.44 -3.84
N LYS A 220 14.88 22.44 -2.54
CA LYS A 220 16.21 22.31 -1.93
C LYS A 220 16.75 20.88 -1.94
N PHE A 221 15.90 19.87 -2.10
CA PHE A 221 16.29 18.45 -2.05
C PHE A 221 15.62 17.56 -3.10
N ALA A 222 14.73 18.09 -3.90
CA ALA A 222 14.07 17.35 -4.98
C ALA A 222 14.45 17.92 -6.35
N MET A 223 14.49 17.05 -7.35
CA MET A 223 14.68 17.48 -8.73
C MET A 223 13.33 17.73 -9.42
N LEU A 224 13.20 18.87 -10.07
CA LEU A 224 12.03 19.20 -10.88
C LEU A 224 12.25 18.71 -12.33
N ILE A 225 11.44 17.78 -12.80
CA ILE A 225 11.36 17.41 -14.21
C ILE A 225 10.23 18.18 -14.84
N VAL A 226 10.56 19.22 -15.57
CA VAL A 226 9.63 19.97 -16.40
C VAL A 226 9.66 19.39 -17.80
N SER A 227 8.51 18.94 -18.31
CA SER A 227 8.39 18.63 -19.74
C SER A 227 8.07 19.90 -20.51
N ASN A 228 8.90 20.28 -21.41
CA ASN A 228 8.56 21.24 -22.46
C ASN A 228 7.56 20.64 -23.43
#